data_53a862b52afeb85b113e4061f20df660
#
_entry.id   53a862b52afeb85b113e4061f20df660
#
_cell.length_a   1.000
_cell.length_b   1.000
_cell.length_c   1.000
_cell.angle_alpha   90.00
_cell.angle_beta   90.00
_cell.angle_gamma   90.00
#
_symmetry.space_group_name_H-M   'P 1'
#
loop_
_entity.id
_entity.type
_entity.pdbx_description
1 polymer ?
#
loop_
_entity_poly.entity_id
_entity_poly.type
_entity_poly.pdbx_seq_one_letter_code
_entity_poly.pdbx_strand_id
1 'polypeptide(L)'
;MPSIDDLIQADRDHVWHPFTQQRSWCEEESPLVIERAEGTNLYDPDGNAYIDGVSSLWCNVHGHRHPAIDEAIREQLDRVAHSTMLGLTHEPAIELARRLTAIAPAGLTRVFYSDSGSTAVEVALKMAYQWWVQRGAPQRSGFICLQNAYHGDTLGAVSVGGIDTFHSLYRPLLFDTWQARAGDAEHMEQLLREHGERVAAVIMEPLIQGAAGMLTMPSGFLARVRELCDRHGVLLICDEVATGFGRTGAMFACEREDVSPDLMCVGKGLTGGYLPLAATLTSERIYEGFLGRPDELRTFFHGHTFTGNPLGCAAGIATLQTFERERTLERSLPKIELLTRLLAERVAPLAGVADIRQCGLMVGIELHPGDGLGNRVTQAARRRGAVIRPLGDVILLMPAPAMAPEDLDRLVAIAADSVAEVVAGEDRATLSGAA
;
A
#
# COMPACT_ATOMS: atom_id res chain seq x y z
N MET A 1 -13.48 33.23 -1.77
CA MET A 1 -12.55 32.15 -1.42
C MET A 1 -11.15 32.77 -1.34
N PRO A 2 -10.24 32.27 -0.49
CA PRO A 2 -8.85 32.73 -0.50
C PRO A 2 -8.23 32.48 -1.88
N SER A 3 -7.24 33.28 -2.27
CA SER A 3 -6.47 33.06 -3.49
C SER A 3 -5.61 31.79 -3.36
N ILE A 4 -5.14 31.25 -4.49
CA ILE A 4 -4.21 30.10 -4.46
C ILE A 4 -2.95 30.45 -3.66
N ASP A 5 -2.43 31.66 -3.84
CA ASP A 5 -1.25 32.14 -3.10
C ASP A 5 -1.51 32.22 -1.60
N ASP A 6 -2.69 32.66 -1.15
CA ASP A 6 -3.08 32.67 0.25
C ASP A 6 -3.15 31.23 0.81
N LEU A 7 -3.66 30.26 0.04
CA LEU A 7 -3.72 28.86 0.44
C LEU A 7 -2.31 28.27 0.56
N ILE A 8 -1.44 28.51 -0.42
CA ILE A 8 -0.05 28.04 -0.40
C ILE A 8 0.72 28.65 0.79
N GLN A 9 0.51 29.92 1.07
CA GLN A 9 1.16 30.58 2.22
C GLN A 9 0.66 30.00 3.54
N ALA A 10 -0.65 29.78 3.69
CA ALA A 10 -1.23 29.17 4.88
C ALA A 10 -0.76 27.71 5.07
N ASP A 11 -0.60 26.96 3.98
CA ASP A 11 -0.03 25.62 4.00
C ASP A 11 1.39 25.62 4.55
N ARG A 12 2.26 26.49 4.03
CA ARG A 12 3.65 26.64 4.50
C ARG A 12 3.76 27.05 5.96
N ASP A 13 2.83 27.87 6.44
CA ASP A 13 2.85 28.40 7.80
C ASP A 13 2.30 27.40 8.84
N HIS A 14 1.42 26.46 8.44
CA HIS A 14 0.64 25.69 9.39
C HIS A 14 0.65 24.17 9.18
N VAL A 15 1.02 23.65 8.00
CA VAL A 15 0.95 22.22 7.69
C VAL A 15 2.32 21.57 7.71
N TRP A 16 2.45 20.49 8.47
CA TRP A 16 3.64 19.63 8.43
C TRP A 16 3.40 18.46 7.48
N HIS A 17 4.02 18.48 6.32
CA HIS A 17 3.86 17.45 5.30
C HIS A 17 4.60 16.15 5.64
N PRO A 18 3.98 14.96 5.42
CA PRO A 18 4.62 13.67 5.62
C PRO A 18 5.70 13.41 4.57
N PHE A 19 6.80 12.73 4.95
CA PHE A 19 7.91 12.36 4.06
C PHE A 19 8.49 13.52 3.25
N THR A 20 8.46 14.74 3.79
CA THR A 20 8.83 15.95 3.07
C THR A 20 9.97 16.68 3.78
N GLN A 21 10.97 17.12 3.00
CA GLN A 21 11.97 18.07 3.50
C GLN A 21 11.31 19.45 3.59
N GLN A 22 11.00 19.89 4.81
CA GLN A 22 10.17 21.07 5.04
C GLN A 22 10.77 22.37 4.50
N ARG A 23 12.11 22.51 4.53
CA ARG A 23 12.76 23.71 3.97
C ARG A 23 12.52 23.79 2.47
N SER A 24 12.78 22.71 1.71
CA SER A 24 12.57 22.70 0.26
C SER A 24 11.10 22.94 -0.09
N TRP A 25 10.18 22.36 0.69
CA TRP A 25 8.74 22.60 0.53
C TRP A 25 8.37 24.08 0.66
N CYS A 26 8.92 24.77 1.69
CA CYS A 26 8.59 26.16 1.95
C CYS A 26 9.30 27.15 1.00
N GLU A 27 10.54 26.85 0.57
CA GLU A 27 11.41 27.79 -0.14
C GLU A 27 11.47 27.53 -1.65
N GLU A 28 11.38 26.27 -2.10
CA GLU A 28 11.73 25.88 -3.46
C GLU A 28 10.56 25.27 -4.23
N GLU A 29 9.64 24.55 -3.54
CA GLU A 29 8.55 23.86 -4.20
C GLU A 29 7.35 24.76 -4.44
N SER A 30 6.63 24.47 -5.54
CA SER A 30 5.31 25.04 -5.82
C SER A 30 4.25 23.99 -5.55
N PRO A 31 3.59 24.01 -4.37
CA PRO A 31 2.54 23.04 -4.05
C PRO A 31 1.40 23.06 -5.07
N LEU A 32 0.90 21.88 -5.40
CA LEU A 32 -0.31 21.74 -6.21
C LEU A 32 -1.52 21.65 -5.28
N VAL A 33 -2.32 22.69 -5.23
CA VAL A 33 -3.57 22.70 -4.46
C VAL A 33 -4.65 21.96 -5.25
N ILE A 34 -5.25 20.94 -4.65
CA ILE A 34 -6.34 20.16 -5.27
C ILE A 34 -7.67 20.64 -4.71
N GLU A 35 -8.55 21.12 -5.59
CA GLU A 35 -9.89 21.58 -5.24
C GLU A 35 -10.93 20.47 -5.38
N ARG A 36 -10.86 19.70 -6.46
CA ARG A 36 -11.82 18.62 -6.76
C ARG A 36 -11.15 17.47 -7.50
N ALA A 37 -11.86 16.36 -7.57
CA ALA A 37 -11.43 15.20 -8.33
C ALA A 37 -12.64 14.49 -8.95
N GLU A 38 -12.45 13.82 -10.11
CA GLU A 38 -13.48 13.06 -10.80
C GLU A 38 -12.86 11.98 -11.69
N GLY A 39 -13.37 10.76 -11.62
CA GLY A 39 -12.77 9.64 -12.34
C GLY A 39 -11.32 9.43 -11.93
N THR A 40 -10.40 9.49 -12.88
CA THR A 40 -8.94 9.36 -12.60
C THR A 40 -8.21 10.71 -12.69
N ASN A 41 -8.92 11.82 -12.59
CA ASN A 41 -8.35 13.16 -12.67
C ASN A 41 -8.51 13.94 -11.36
N LEU A 42 -7.46 14.68 -11.01
CA LEU A 42 -7.43 15.71 -10.00
C LEU A 42 -7.50 17.08 -10.68
N TYR A 43 -8.08 18.05 -10.03
CA TYR A 43 -8.21 19.40 -10.57
C TYR A 43 -7.76 20.44 -9.55
N ASP A 44 -6.99 21.41 -10.01
CA ASP A 44 -6.64 22.59 -9.23
C ASP A 44 -7.77 23.66 -9.25
N PRO A 45 -7.66 24.74 -8.47
CA PRO A 45 -8.65 25.81 -8.44
C PRO A 45 -8.78 26.60 -9.77
N ASP A 46 -7.76 26.54 -10.63
CA ASP A 46 -7.83 27.15 -11.98
C ASP A 46 -8.53 26.24 -12.99
N GLY A 47 -8.90 25.03 -12.59
CA GLY A 47 -9.58 24.04 -13.42
C GLY A 47 -8.65 23.18 -14.28
N ASN A 48 -7.33 23.28 -14.10
CA ASN A 48 -6.39 22.40 -14.80
C ASN A 48 -6.55 20.96 -14.31
N ALA A 49 -6.55 20.03 -15.26
CA ALA A 49 -6.72 18.60 -14.99
C ALA A 49 -5.37 17.87 -14.95
N TYR A 50 -5.22 16.99 -13.97
CA TYR A 50 -4.04 16.15 -13.78
C TYR A 50 -4.47 14.69 -13.64
N ILE A 51 -3.94 13.80 -14.48
CA ILE A 51 -4.15 12.36 -14.32
C ILE A 51 -3.51 11.92 -12.99
N ASP A 52 -4.29 11.27 -12.13
CA ASP A 52 -3.82 10.67 -10.87
C ASP A 52 -3.07 9.35 -11.16
N GLY A 53 -1.83 9.47 -11.57
CA GLY A 53 -0.99 8.35 -12.01
C GLY A 53 -0.51 7.43 -10.88
N VAL A 54 -0.78 7.80 -9.62
CA VAL A 54 -0.40 7.01 -8.42
C VAL A 54 -1.59 6.69 -7.53
N SER A 55 -2.83 6.87 -8.03
CA SER A 55 -4.06 6.60 -7.28
C SER A 55 -4.07 7.31 -5.92
N SER A 56 -3.74 8.61 -5.91
CA SER A 56 -3.47 9.47 -4.77
C SER A 56 -2.28 8.96 -3.94
N LEU A 57 -2.42 8.01 -3.06
CA LEU A 57 -1.30 7.25 -2.49
C LEU A 57 -1.66 5.75 -2.48
N TRP A 58 -1.78 5.18 -3.70
CA TRP A 58 -2.02 3.75 -3.92
C TRP A 58 -3.38 3.26 -3.42
N CYS A 59 -4.35 4.15 -3.20
CA CYS A 59 -5.62 3.83 -2.56
C CYS A 59 -6.85 3.92 -3.47
N ASN A 60 -6.84 4.78 -4.49
CA ASN A 60 -7.99 4.93 -5.40
C ASN A 60 -8.12 3.70 -6.31
N VAL A 61 -9.30 3.08 -6.35
CA VAL A 61 -9.58 1.86 -7.12
C VAL A 61 -10.58 2.13 -8.24
N HIS A 62 -11.73 2.72 -7.89
CA HIS A 62 -12.85 2.92 -8.81
C HIS A 62 -12.94 4.33 -9.40
N GLY A 63 -11.92 5.15 -9.17
CA GLY A 63 -11.95 6.57 -9.52
C GLY A 63 -12.50 7.43 -8.38
N HIS A 64 -12.20 8.73 -8.48
CA HIS A 64 -12.72 9.73 -7.56
C HIS A 64 -14.20 9.98 -7.80
N ARG A 65 -14.95 10.22 -6.75
CA ARG A 65 -16.38 10.52 -6.81
C ARG A 65 -17.21 9.46 -7.53
N HIS A 66 -16.91 8.20 -7.26
CA HIS A 66 -17.71 7.11 -7.79
C HIS A 66 -19.14 7.17 -7.19
N PRO A 67 -20.20 7.27 -8.02
CA PRO A 67 -21.56 7.56 -7.50
C PRO A 67 -22.04 6.59 -6.44
N ALA A 68 -21.76 5.29 -6.59
CA ALA A 68 -22.19 4.29 -5.62
C ALA A 68 -21.50 4.40 -4.27
N ILE A 69 -20.23 4.79 -4.25
CA ILE A 69 -19.47 4.96 -2.99
C ILE A 69 -19.89 6.27 -2.32
N ASP A 70 -20.01 7.36 -3.11
CA ASP A 70 -20.52 8.64 -2.62
C ASP A 70 -21.89 8.47 -1.94
N GLU A 71 -22.82 7.74 -2.58
CA GLU A 71 -24.17 7.54 -2.06
C GLU A 71 -24.18 6.68 -0.81
N ALA A 72 -23.43 5.58 -0.78
CA ALA A 72 -23.35 4.71 0.41
C ALA A 72 -22.83 5.46 1.65
N ILE A 73 -21.89 6.41 1.46
CA ILE A 73 -21.40 7.26 2.57
C ILE A 73 -22.50 8.23 3.02
N ARG A 74 -23.25 8.86 2.09
CA ARG A 74 -24.34 9.79 2.42
C ARG A 74 -25.46 9.07 3.17
N GLU A 75 -25.92 7.93 2.66
CA GLU A 75 -26.95 7.12 3.32
C GLU A 75 -26.53 6.68 4.74
N GLN A 76 -25.25 6.30 4.90
CA GLN A 76 -24.73 5.93 6.21
C GLN A 76 -24.63 7.14 7.16
N LEU A 77 -24.27 8.32 6.64
CA LEU A 77 -24.21 9.55 7.42
C LEU A 77 -25.60 9.93 7.98
N ASP A 78 -26.67 9.72 7.21
CA ASP A 78 -28.05 9.95 7.64
C ASP A 78 -28.49 8.98 8.76
N ARG A 79 -27.82 7.84 8.91
CA ARG A 79 -28.12 6.83 9.96
C ARG A 79 -27.26 7.05 11.21
N VAL A 80 -25.95 6.91 11.08
CA VAL A 80 -24.97 7.12 12.14
C VAL A 80 -23.56 7.28 11.58
N ALA A 81 -22.92 8.39 11.91
CA ALA A 81 -21.55 8.67 11.46
C ALA A 81 -20.52 7.83 12.21
N HIS A 82 -20.71 7.64 13.53
CA HIS A 82 -19.83 6.82 14.36
C HIS A 82 -20.57 6.22 15.55
N SER A 83 -20.23 4.96 15.84
CA SER A 83 -20.55 4.25 17.08
C SER A 83 -19.41 3.32 17.44
N THR A 84 -19.14 3.14 18.72
CA THR A 84 -18.04 2.28 19.18
C THR A 84 -18.33 0.80 18.95
N MET A 85 -17.26 0.04 18.64
CA MET A 85 -17.28 -1.43 18.64
C MET A 85 -17.00 -2.02 20.04
N LEU A 86 -16.70 -1.18 21.04
CA LEU A 86 -16.44 -1.63 22.40
C LEU A 86 -17.75 -1.88 23.14
N GLY A 87 -18.17 -3.15 23.19
CA GLY A 87 -19.45 -3.58 23.80
C GLY A 87 -20.69 -3.33 22.94
N LEU A 88 -20.56 -2.72 21.78
CA LEU A 88 -21.60 -2.51 20.79
C LEU A 88 -21.17 -3.10 19.44
N THR A 89 -22.09 -3.14 18.49
CA THR A 89 -21.84 -3.50 17.10
C THR A 89 -22.80 -2.76 16.18
N HIS A 90 -22.57 -2.79 14.89
CA HIS A 90 -23.43 -2.16 13.89
C HIS A 90 -23.39 -2.90 12.54
N GLU A 91 -24.47 -2.80 11.79
CA GLU A 91 -24.67 -3.48 10.52
C GLU A 91 -23.52 -3.30 9.52
N PRO A 92 -23.00 -2.09 9.23
CA PRO A 92 -21.92 -1.92 8.26
C PRO A 92 -20.64 -2.71 8.60
N ALA A 93 -20.23 -2.77 9.88
CA ALA A 93 -19.05 -3.55 10.25
C ALA A 93 -19.28 -5.06 10.08
N ILE A 94 -20.49 -5.56 10.46
CA ILE A 94 -20.84 -6.97 10.29
C ILE A 94 -20.83 -7.35 8.80
N GLU A 95 -21.50 -6.55 7.97
CA GLU A 95 -21.63 -6.82 6.54
C GLU A 95 -20.29 -6.72 5.80
N LEU A 96 -19.46 -5.73 6.12
CA LEU A 96 -18.12 -5.63 5.54
C LEU A 96 -17.26 -6.84 5.94
N ALA A 97 -17.27 -7.26 7.21
CA ALA A 97 -16.55 -8.46 7.65
C ALA A 97 -17.00 -9.71 6.89
N ARG A 98 -18.32 -9.90 6.74
CA ARG A 98 -18.88 -11.02 5.97
C ARG A 98 -18.41 -11.01 4.51
N ARG A 99 -18.39 -9.85 3.86
CA ARG A 99 -17.92 -9.71 2.48
C ARG A 99 -16.42 -9.95 2.37
N LEU A 100 -15.62 -9.37 3.26
CA LEU A 100 -14.18 -9.57 3.26
C LEU A 100 -13.80 -11.05 3.43
N THR A 101 -14.42 -11.74 4.36
CA THR A 101 -14.14 -13.18 4.57
C THR A 101 -14.62 -14.05 3.41
N ALA A 102 -15.63 -13.61 2.65
CA ALA A 102 -16.10 -14.32 1.47
C ALA A 102 -15.16 -14.23 0.26
N ILE A 103 -14.38 -13.14 0.16
CA ILE A 103 -13.43 -12.93 -0.95
C ILE A 103 -11.98 -13.20 -0.56
N ALA A 104 -11.69 -13.35 0.74
CA ALA A 104 -10.35 -13.60 1.23
C ALA A 104 -9.85 -15.01 0.87
N PRO A 105 -8.53 -15.23 0.82
CA PRO A 105 -7.96 -16.56 0.72
C PRO A 105 -8.54 -17.52 1.75
N ALA A 106 -8.67 -18.78 1.36
CA ALA A 106 -9.35 -19.80 2.18
C ALA A 106 -8.77 -19.89 3.60
N GLY A 107 -9.64 -20.00 4.60
CA GLY A 107 -9.25 -20.11 6.01
C GLY A 107 -9.17 -18.79 6.78
N LEU A 108 -9.22 -17.64 6.13
CA LEU A 108 -9.33 -16.33 6.79
C LEU A 108 -10.80 -16.02 7.09
N THR A 109 -11.23 -16.22 8.33
CA THR A 109 -12.64 -16.23 8.74
C THR A 109 -13.01 -15.13 9.71
N ARG A 110 -12.03 -14.37 10.22
CA ARG A 110 -12.22 -13.32 11.22
C ARG A 110 -11.58 -12.01 10.79
N VAL A 111 -12.23 -10.91 11.12
CA VAL A 111 -11.80 -9.55 10.77
C VAL A 111 -11.68 -8.71 12.02
N PHE A 112 -10.51 -8.10 12.20
CA PHE A 112 -10.28 -7.06 13.20
C PHE A 112 -10.03 -5.73 12.48
N TYR A 113 -10.83 -4.71 12.78
CA TYR A 113 -10.74 -3.40 12.12
C TYR A 113 -9.73 -2.47 12.79
N SER A 114 -9.05 -1.69 11.98
CA SER A 114 -8.21 -0.56 12.35
C SER A 114 -8.39 0.58 11.34
N ASP A 115 -7.59 1.65 11.40
CA ASP A 115 -7.79 2.84 10.60
C ASP A 115 -6.72 3.09 9.53
N SER A 116 -5.58 2.39 9.61
CA SER A 116 -4.49 2.51 8.63
C SER A 116 -3.79 1.17 8.41
N GLY A 117 -3.08 1.03 7.29
CA GLY A 117 -2.29 -0.17 7.01
C GLY A 117 -1.28 -0.48 8.11
N SER A 118 -0.61 0.57 8.63
CA SER A 118 0.34 0.44 9.72
C SER A 118 -0.29 -0.13 10.99
N THR A 119 -1.49 0.34 11.35
CA THR A 119 -2.22 -0.18 12.52
C THR A 119 -2.75 -1.61 12.30
N ALA A 120 -3.09 -1.99 11.06
CA ALA A 120 -3.42 -3.39 10.75
C ALA A 120 -2.19 -4.30 10.95
N VAL A 121 -1.00 -3.84 10.57
CA VAL A 121 0.26 -4.57 10.83
C VAL A 121 0.53 -4.67 12.33
N GLU A 122 0.38 -3.60 13.12
CA GLU A 122 0.48 -3.65 14.58
C GLU A 122 -0.44 -4.72 15.20
N VAL A 123 -1.68 -4.79 14.71
CA VAL A 123 -2.66 -5.80 15.14
C VAL A 123 -2.16 -7.20 14.80
N ALA A 124 -1.68 -7.44 13.57
CA ALA A 124 -1.17 -8.73 13.14
C ALA A 124 0.04 -9.21 13.97
N LEU A 125 1.01 -8.32 14.21
CA LEU A 125 2.18 -8.62 15.04
C LEU A 125 1.79 -8.99 16.47
N LYS A 126 0.92 -8.21 17.09
CA LYS A 126 0.42 -8.46 18.47
C LYS A 126 -0.41 -9.74 18.54
N MET A 127 -1.28 -10.00 17.55
CA MET A 127 -2.04 -11.25 17.50
C MET A 127 -1.12 -12.47 17.38
N ALA A 128 -0.12 -12.43 16.48
CA ALA A 128 0.83 -13.50 16.29
C ALA A 128 1.59 -13.80 17.59
N TYR A 129 2.13 -12.78 18.25
CA TYR A 129 2.85 -12.94 19.52
C TYR A 129 1.95 -13.48 20.64
N GLN A 130 0.79 -12.84 20.88
CA GLN A 130 -0.12 -13.25 21.96
C GLN A 130 -0.66 -14.66 21.75
N TRP A 131 -0.90 -15.08 20.50
CA TRP A 131 -1.32 -16.45 20.19
C TRP A 131 -0.27 -17.48 20.65
N TRP A 132 1.01 -17.20 20.45
CA TRP A 132 2.09 -18.08 20.94
C TRP A 132 2.18 -18.10 22.47
N VAL A 133 2.06 -16.94 23.13
CA VAL A 133 2.03 -16.85 24.60
C VAL A 133 0.91 -17.72 25.17
N GLN A 134 -0.28 -17.65 24.59
CA GLN A 134 -1.45 -18.42 25.04
C GLN A 134 -1.33 -19.92 24.78
N ARG A 135 -0.42 -20.33 23.92
CA ARG A 135 -0.06 -21.73 23.66
C ARG A 135 1.15 -22.23 24.48
N GLY A 136 1.63 -21.42 25.42
CA GLY A 136 2.75 -21.78 26.29
C GLY A 136 4.13 -21.63 25.63
N ALA A 137 4.24 -20.86 24.54
CA ALA A 137 5.49 -20.60 23.82
C ALA A 137 5.86 -19.09 23.80
N PRO A 138 5.99 -18.42 24.98
CA PRO A 138 6.26 -16.97 25.03
C PRO A 138 7.64 -16.58 24.47
N GLN A 139 8.55 -17.54 24.31
CA GLN A 139 9.86 -17.32 23.67
C GLN A 139 9.75 -17.00 22.17
N ARG A 140 8.62 -17.31 21.52
CA ARG A 140 8.33 -16.95 20.13
C ARG A 140 7.87 -15.49 20.06
N SER A 141 8.79 -14.56 20.25
CA SER A 141 8.53 -13.12 20.29
C SER A 141 9.18 -12.33 19.15
N GLY A 142 10.04 -12.98 18.36
CA GLY A 142 10.73 -12.34 17.24
C GLY A 142 9.97 -12.50 15.94
N PHE A 143 10.38 -11.70 14.95
CA PHE A 143 9.81 -11.70 13.59
C PHE A 143 10.91 -11.81 12.55
N ILE A 144 10.61 -12.47 11.43
CA ILE A 144 11.43 -12.38 10.22
C ILE A 144 10.69 -11.49 9.23
N CYS A 145 11.37 -10.50 8.67
CA CYS A 145 10.87 -9.64 7.59
C CYS A 145 11.83 -9.69 6.39
N LEU A 146 11.45 -9.07 5.28
CA LEU A 146 12.33 -8.94 4.13
C LEU A 146 13.18 -7.66 4.23
N GLN A 147 14.39 -7.70 3.71
CA GLN A 147 15.17 -6.49 3.45
C GLN A 147 14.36 -5.55 2.52
N ASN A 148 14.47 -4.26 2.73
CA ASN A 148 13.72 -3.22 2.01
C ASN A 148 12.19 -3.28 2.19
N ALA A 149 11.66 -4.05 3.13
CA ALA A 149 10.22 -4.08 3.41
C ALA A 149 9.73 -2.75 4.00
N TYR A 150 8.48 -2.41 3.68
CA TYR A 150 7.77 -1.29 4.28
C TYR A 150 6.36 -1.71 4.70
N HIS A 151 6.08 -1.58 5.98
CA HIS A 151 4.81 -2.00 6.57
C HIS A 151 4.06 -0.86 7.27
N GLY A 152 4.55 0.37 7.14
CA GLY A 152 4.00 1.58 7.75
C GLY A 152 4.94 2.22 8.76
N ASP A 153 4.49 3.28 9.44
CA ASP A 153 5.33 4.19 10.21
C ASP A 153 5.08 4.15 11.72
N THR A 154 4.21 3.27 12.23
CA THR A 154 4.13 2.99 13.67
C THR A 154 5.33 2.16 14.12
N LEU A 155 5.74 2.25 15.39
CA LEU A 155 6.99 1.64 15.86
C LEU A 155 7.08 0.13 15.60
N GLY A 156 5.98 -0.61 15.76
CA GLY A 156 5.98 -2.04 15.44
C GLY A 156 6.11 -2.30 13.94
N ALA A 157 5.39 -1.55 13.10
CA ALA A 157 5.50 -1.66 11.64
C ALA A 157 6.92 -1.29 11.16
N VAL A 158 7.52 -0.22 11.71
CA VAL A 158 8.91 0.16 11.43
C VAL A 158 9.90 -0.91 11.87
N SER A 159 9.65 -1.59 13.01
CA SER A 159 10.52 -2.66 13.51
C SER A 159 10.64 -3.84 12.55
N VAL A 160 9.56 -4.15 11.82
CA VAL A 160 9.54 -5.19 10.78
C VAL A 160 9.81 -4.64 9.37
N GLY A 161 10.11 -3.34 9.25
CA GLY A 161 10.54 -2.69 8.02
C GLY A 161 12.05 -2.87 7.78
N GLY A 162 12.49 -2.62 6.56
CA GLY A 162 13.89 -2.82 6.14
C GLY A 162 14.49 -1.67 5.34
N ILE A 163 13.82 -0.52 5.22
CA ILE A 163 14.30 0.64 4.45
C ILE A 163 15.11 1.56 5.37
N ASP A 164 16.43 1.47 5.32
CA ASP A 164 17.33 2.23 6.20
C ASP A 164 17.11 3.74 6.12
N THR A 165 16.87 4.29 4.93
CA THR A 165 16.62 5.73 4.73
C THR A 165 15.44 6.24 5.57
N PHE A 166 14.41 5.41 5.79
CA PHE A 166 13.22 5.79 6.57
C PHE A 166 13.37 5.44 8.05
N HIS A 167 14.07 4.36 8.36
CA HIS A 167 13.96 3.68 9.66
C HIS A 167 15.21 3.82 10.55
N SER A 168 16.40 4.11 9.98
CA SER A 168 17.66 4.10 10.73
C SER A 168 17.70 5.07 11.92
N LEU A 169 17.06 6.23 11.80
CA LEU A 169 16.96 7.21 12.89
C LEU A 169 16.21 6.68 14.12
N TYR A 170 15.25 5.78 13.90
CA TYR A 170 14.36 5.24 14.94
C TYR A 170 14.87 3.95 15.56
N ARG A 171 15.99 3.37 15.10
CA ARG A 171 16.54 2.11 15.62
C ARG A 171 16.54 1.97 17.14
N PRO A 172 16.87 3.01 17.96
CA PRO A 172 16.83 2.89 19.40
C PRO A 172 15.45 2.63 20.02
N LEU A 173 14.37 2.82 19.24
CA LEU A 173 12.97 2.65 19.67
C LEU A 173 12.36 1.34 19.17
N LEU A 174 13.06 0.59 18.31
CA LEU A 174 12.54 -0.58 17.62
C LEU A 174 12.92 -1.87 18.37
N PHE A 175 12.10 -2.90 18.20
CA PHE A 175 12.49 -4.24 18.62
C PHE A 175 13.29 -4.96 17.52
N ASP A 176 14.12 -5.91 17.93
CA ASP A 176 14.98 -6.66 17.02
C ASP A 176 14.19 -7.62 16.12
N THR A 177 14.59 -7.70 14.85
CA THR A 177 14.04 -8.62 13.85
C THR A 177 15.18 -9.27 13.04
N TRP A 178 14.87 -10.38 12.39
CA TRP A 178 15.78 -10.99 11.40
C TRP A 178 15.31 -10.61 10.01
N GLN A 179 16.26 -10.16 9.18
CA GLN A 179 15.96 -9.71 7.83
C GLN A 179 16.44 -10.74 6.80
N ALA A 180 15.49 -11.35 6.08
CA ALA A 180 15.78 -12.19 4.92
C ALA A 180 16.04 -11.35 3.68
N ARG A 181 16.97 -11.78 2.83
CA ARG A 181 17.13 -11.16 1.51
C ARG A 181 15.86 -11.37 0.68
N ALA A 182 15.35 -10.29 0.09
CA ALA A 182 14.16 -10.33 -0.74
C ALA A 182 14.38 -11.29 -1.95
N GLY A 183 13.45 -12.22 -2.16
CA GLY A 183 13.52 -13.20 -3.23
C GLY A 183 14.47 -14.39 -2.99
N ASP A 184 15.16 -14.45 -1.84
CA ASP A 184 16.11 -15.52 -1.48
C ASP A 184 15.48 -16.51 -0.48
N ALA A 185 14.87 -17.57 -1.02
CA ALA A 185 14.22 -18.59 -0.20
C ALA A 185 15.23 -19.46 0.62
N GLU A 186 16.47 -19.57 0.17
CA GLU A 186 17.51 -20.30 0.90
C GLU A 186 17.92 -19.54 2.15
N HIS A 187 18.08 -18.22 2.04
CA HIS A 187 18.35 -17.37 3.19
C HIS A 187 17.18 -17.34 4.18
N MET A 188 15.93 -17.33 3.68
CA MET A 188 14.75 -17.48 4.53
C MET A 188 14.77 -18.82 5.29
N GLU A 189 15.06 -19.93 4.62
CA GLU A 189 15.16 -21.25 5.25
C GLU A 189 16.28 -21.31 6.28
N GLN A 190 17.43 -20.68 6.02
CA GLN A 190 18.53 -20.58 6.97
C GLN A 190 18.07 -19.87 8.25
N LEU A 191 17.45 -18.69 8.14
CA LEU A 191 16.96 -17.94 9.30
C LEU A 191 15.91 -18.72 10.10
N LEU A 192 15.02 -19.43 9.44
CA LEU A 192 14.02 -20.28 10.09
C LEU A 192 14.65 -21.48 10.81
N ARG A 193 15.71 -22.09 10.26
CA ARG A 193 16.46 -23.16 10.95
C ARG A 193 17.19 -22.65 12.20
N GLU A 194 17.79 -21.46 12.11
CA GLU A 194 18.59 -20.89 13.20
C GLU A 194 17.73 -20.30 14.32
N HIS A 195 16.58 -19.70 13.96
CA HIS A 195 15.80 -18.88 14.88
C HIS A 195 14.34 -19.31 15.02
N GLY A 196 13.85 -20.29 14.25
CA GLY A 196 12.43 -20.63 14.14
C GLY A 196 11.73 -20.88 15.48
N GLU A 197 12.41 -21.42 16.49
CA GLU A 197 11.84 -21.62 17.84
C GLU A 197 11.57 -20.30 18.59
N ARG A 198 12.16 -19.19 18.15
CA ARG A 198 11.98 -17.85 18.70
C ARG A 198 11.13 -16.94 17.81
N VAL A 199 10.80 -17.40 16.59
CA VAL A 199 10.03 -16.62 15.61
C VAL A 199 8.53 -16.83 15.84
N ALA A 200 7.81 -15.74 16.02
CA ALA A 200 6.35 -15.71 16.05
C ALA A 200 5.76 -15.79 14.63
N ALA A 201 6.28 -14.97 13.73
CA ALA A 201 5.80 -14.92 12.36
C ALA A 201 6.88 -14.42 11.38
N VAL A 202 6.74 -14.83 10.12
CA VAL A 202 7.32 -14.15 8.97
C VAL A 202 6.29 -13.12 8.48
N ILE A 203 6.72 -11.89 8.18
CA ILE A 203 5.88 -10.86 7.56
C ILE A 203 6.48 -10.42 6.23
N MET A 204 5.65 -10.25 5.21
CA MET A 204 6.09 -9.78 3.89
C MET A 204 4.97 -9.13 3.06
N GLU A 205 5.35 -8.23 2.19
CA GLU A 205 4.52 -7.80 1.06
C GLU A 205 4.55 -8.92 0.00
N PRO A 206 3.43 -9.48 -0.43
CA PRO A 206 3.43 -10.54 -1.43
C PRO A 206 3.76 -10.01 -2.83
N LEU A 207 4.58 -10.74 -3.57
CA LEU A 207 4.98 -10.54 -4.98
C LEU A 207 5.81 -9.30 -5.29
N ILE A 208 5.61 -8.19 -4.57
CA ILE A 208 6.25 -6.90 -4.87
C ILE A 208 6.37 -6.03 -3.62
N GLN A 209 7.54 -5.48 -3.38
CA GLN A 209 7.78 -4.47 -2.33
C GLN A 209 7.58 -3.08 -2.93
N GLY A 210 6.47 -2.43 -2.55
CA GLY A 210 6.07 -1.15 -3.16
C GLY A 210 7.04 -0.02 -2.85
N ALA A 211 7.28 0.26 -1.58
CA ALA A 211 8.11 1.38 -1.13
C ALA A 211 9.62 1.17 -1.35
N ALA A 212 10.04 -0.03 -1.71
CA ALA A 212 11.41 -0.32 -2.13
C ALA A 212 11.69 0.03 -3.61
N GLY A 213 10.80 0.75 -4.27
CA GLY A 213 10.90 1.06 -5.70
C GLY A 213 10.29 -0.03 -6.59
N MET A 214 9.21 -0.63 -6.14
CA MET A 214 8.49 -1.69 -6.88
C MET A 214 9.37 -2.92 -7.16
N LEU A 215 10.13 -3.38 -6.16
CA LEU A 215 10.96 -4.59 -6.28
C LEU A 215 10.08 -5.83 -6.36
N THR A 216 10.12 -6.52 -7.51
CA THR A 216 9.36 -7.76 -7.73
C THR A 216 10.09 -8.97 -7.15
N MET A 217 9.31 -9.94 -6.64
CA MET A 217 9.82 -11.21 -6.17
C MET A 217 9.88 -12.23 -7.31
N PRO A 218 10.81 -13.19 -7.27
CA PRO A 218 10.80 -14.34 -8.17
C PRO A 218 9.48 -15.12 -8.04
N SER A 219 8.96 -15.61 -9.15
CA SER A 219 7.77 -16.47 -9.15
C SER A 219 7.96 -17.70 -8.25
N GLY A 220 6.96 -18.02 -7.45
CA GLY A 220 6.99 -19.12 -6.48
C GLY A 220 7.69 -18.78 -5.16
N PHE A 221 8.23 -17.58 -4.98
CA PHE A 221 8.90 -17.19 -3.74
C PHE A 221 7.95 -17.18 -2.55
N LEU A 222 6.77 -16.60 -2.70
CA LEU A 222 5.77 -16.55 -1.63
C LEU A 222 5.27 -17.96 -1.27
N ALA A 223 4.98 -18.80 -2.27
CA ALA A 223 4.60 -20.19 -2.06
C ALA A 223 5.68 -20.96 -1.29
N ARG A 224 6.95 -20.74 -1.65
CA ARG A 224 8.08 -21.36 -0.94
C ARG A 224 8.20 -20.86 0.50
N VAL A 225 7.99 -19.56 0.77
CA VAL A 225 7.97 -19.01 2.12
C VAL A 225 6.83 -19.64 2.95
N ARG A 226 5.64 -19.84 2.35
CA ARG A 226 4.52 -20.52 3.01
C ARG A 226 4.91 -21.94 3.42
N GLU A 227 5.48 -22.74 2.50
CA GLU A 227 5.96 -24.09 2.81
C GLU A 227 7.00 -24.12 3.96
N LEU A 228 7.92 -23.16 3.95
CA LEU A 228 8.93 -23.03 4.99
C LEU A 228 8.30 -22.68 6.34
N CYS A 229 7.35 -21.74 6.37
CA CYS A 229 6.62 -21.40 7.59
C CYS A 229 5.87 -22.62 8.15
N ASP A 230 5.21 -23.39 7.30
CA ASP A 230 4.49 -24.61 7.71
C ASP A 230 5.45 -25.66 8.30
N ARG A 231 6.59 -25.90 7.64
CA ARG A 231 7.60 -26.86 8.05
C ARG A 231 8.21 -26.52 9.41
N HIS A 232 8.44 -25.23 9.68
CA HIS A 232 9.03 -24.75 10.92
C HIS A 232 7.99 -24.36 11.99
N GLY A 233 6.69 -24.51 11.67
CA GLY A 233 5.60 -24.16 12.56
C GLY A 233 5.60 -22.68 12.95
N VAL A 234 5.88 -21.77 12.01
CA VAL A 234 5.91 -20.32 12.16
C VAL A 234 4.71 -19.74 11.43
N LEU A 235 4.11 -18.66 11.94
CA LEU A 235 2.99 -17.99 11.28
C LEU A 235 3.48 -17.17 10.07
N LEU A 236 2.63 -17.03 9.04
CA LEU A 236 2.84 -16.13 7.91
C LEU A 236 1.85 -14.97 7.95
N ILE A 237 2.36 -13.74 7.88
CA ILE A 237 1.61 -12.51 7.74
C ILE A 237 1.85 -11.96 6.34
N CYS A 238 0.79 -11.85 5.53
CA CYS A 238 0.85 -11.14 4.26
C CYS A 238 0.33 -9.71 4.43
N ASP A 239 1.18 -8.74 4.09
CA ASP A 239 0.79 -7.33 4.02
C ASP A 239 0.26 -7.01 2.61
N GLU A 240 -1.05 -7.06 2.48
CA GLU A 240 -1.81 -6.75 1.26
C GLU A 240 -2.32 -5.30 1.22
N VAL A 241 -1.80 -4.43 2.08
CA VAL A 241 -2.24 -3.02 2.16
C VAL A 241 -2.04 -2.29 0.84
N ALA A 242 -0.93 -2.55 0.13
CA ALA A 242 -0.66 -1.96 -1.17
C ALA A 242 -1.00 -2.87 -2.35
N THR A 243 -0.87 -4.18 -2.17
CA THR A 243 -0.96 -5.19 -3.24
C THR A 243 -2.38 -5.71 -3.47
N GLY A 244 -3.25 -5.58 -2.48
CA GLY A 244 -4.65 -6.01 -2.54
C GLY A 244 -5.54 -5.17 -3.45
N PHE A 245 -6.78 -5.60 -3.57
CA PHE A 245 -7.86 -4.91 -4.30
C PHE A 245 -7.51 -4.65 -5.78
N GLY A 246 -7.05 -5.70 -6.47
CA GLY A 246 -6.88 -5.69 -7.92
C GLY A 246 -5.55 -5.15 -8.44
N ARG A 247 -4.67 -4.64 -7.57
CA ARG A 247 -3.40 -4.00 -7.97
C ARG A 247 -2.48 -4.91 -8.78
N THR A 248 -2.43 -6.17 -8.43
CA THR A 248 -1.58 -7.17 -9.10
C THR A 248 -2.32 -8.00 -10.16
N GLY A 249 -3.60 -7.70 -10.42
CA GLY A 249 -4.45 -8.44 -11.35
C GLY A 249 -5.30 -9.55 -10.70
N ALA A 250 -5.14 -9.78 -9.39
CA ALA A 250 -6.00 -10.62 -8.57
C ALA A 250 -6.61 -9.78 -7.43
N MET A 251 -7.64 -10.27 -6.73
CA MET A 251 -8.22 -9.54 -5.59
C MET A 251 -7.15 -9.32 -4.52
N PHE A 252 -6.39 -10.38 -4.19
CA PHE A 252 -5.22 -10.32 -3.32
C PHE A 252 -4.01 -10.93 -4.03
N ALA A 253 -2.82 -10.35 -3.82
CA ALA A 253 -1.61 -10.78 -4.50
C ALA A 253 -1.22 -12.23 -4.14
N CYS A 254 -1.45 -12.65 -2.89
CA CYS A 254 -1.13 -14.00 -2.43
C CYS A 254 -1.91 -15.10 -3.19
N GLU A 255 -3.08 -14.78 -3.77
CA GLU A 255 -3.85 -15.71 -4.59
C GLU A 255 -3.12 -16.11 -5.87
N ARG A 256 -2.21 -15.28 -6.38
CA ARG A 256 -1.47 -15.58 -7.62
C ARG A 256 -0.45 -16.72 -7.48
N GLU A 257 -0.13 -17.10 -6.25
CA GLU A 257 0.72 -18.25 -5.93
C GLU A 257 -0.02 -19.28 -5.03
N ASP A 258 -1.36 -19.25 -5.03
CA ASP A 258 -2.23 -20.15 -4.27
C ASP A 258 -1.88 -20.20 -2.76
N VAL A 259 -1.46 -19.05 -2.19
CA VAL A 259 -1.06 -18.94 -0.78
C VAL A 259 -2.19 -18.38 0.07
N SER A 260 -2.51 -19.09 1.15
CA SER A 260 -3.32 -18.58 2.26
C SER A 260 -2.42 -18.28 3.46
N PRO A 261 -2.28 -17.01 3.89
CA PRO A 261 -1.51 -16.68 5.09
C PRO A 261 -2.30 -17.00 6.37
N ASP A 262 -1.62 -16.98 7.51
CA ASP A 262 -2.28 -17.08 8.83
C ASP A 262 -2.96 -15.76 9.22
N LEU A 263 -2.35 -14.64 8.86
CA LEU A 263 -2.90 -13.29 9.00
C LEU A 263 -2.67 -12.49 7.70
N MET A 264 -3.63 -11.64 7.37
CA MET A 264 -3.54 -10.75 6.20
C MET A 264 -3.94 -9.34 6.59
N CYS A 265 -3.07 -8.37 6.30
CA CYS A 265 -3.35 -6.95 6.53
C CYS A 265 -3.87 -6.31 5.24
N VAL A 266 -4.98 -5.58 5.34
CA VAL A 266 -5.58 -4.84 4.22
C VAL A 266 -5.89 -3.40 4.62
N GLY A 267 -5.88 -2.50 3.64
CA GLY A 267 -6.16 -1.08 3.83
C GLY A 267 -6.31 -0.40 2.48
N LYS A 268 -5.97 0.89 2.37
CA LYS A 268 -5.94 1.65 1.11
C LYS A 268 -7.15 1.39 0.20
N GLY A 269 -7.02 0.44 -0.75
CA GLY A 269 -8.07 0.05 -1.68
C GLY A 269 -9.34 -0.52 -1.04
N LEU A 270 -9.30 -0.89 0.24
CA LEU A 270 -10.46 -1.41 0.99
C LEU A 270 -11.68 -0.48 0.91
N THR A 271 -11.46 0.83 0.97
CA THR A 271 -12.53 1.84 0.86
C THR A 271 -12.55 2.54 -0.49
N GLY A 272 -11.89 1.98 -1.50
CA GLY A 272 -11.69 2.65 -2.78
C GLY A 272 -10.88 3.96 -2.70
N GLY A 273 -10.20 4.20 -1.57
CA GLY A 273 -9.44 5.43 -1.31
C GLY A 273 -10.26 6.58 -0.73
N TYR A 274 -11.49 6.33 -0.27
CA TYR A 274 -12.39 7.38 0.23
C TYR A 274 -12.18 7.74 1.69
N LEU A 275 -12.03 6.74 2.56
CA LEU A 275 -11.94 6.94 4.00
C LEU A 275 -10.85 6.05 4.61
N PRO A 276 -10.20 6.52 5.70
CA PRO A 276 -9.26 5.70 6.43
C PRO A 276 -9.99 4.52 7.09
N LEU A 277 -9.67 3.32 6.66
CA LEU A 277 -10.08 2.05 7.24
C LEU A 277 -9.08 0.99 6.82
N ALA A 278 -8.74 0.12 7.75
CA ALA A 278 -7.92 -1.05 7.50
C ALA A 278 -8.48 -2.24 8.28
N ALA A 279 -8.00 -3.42 7.97
CA ALA A 279 -8.37 -4.62 8.71
C ALA A 279 -7.23 -5.63 8.72
N THR A 280 -7.21 -6.44 9.78
CA THR A 280 -6.41 -7.65 9.88
C THR A 280 -7.36 -8.83 9.83
N LEU A 281 -7.23 -9.65 8.78
CA LEU A 281 -7.96 -10.89 8.65
C LEU A 281 -7.13 -12.02 9.27
N THR A 282 -7.79 -12.96 9.92
CA THR A 282 -7.10 -14.10 10.54
C THR A 282 -7.96 -15.37 10.47
N SER A 283 -7.30 -16.50 10.72
CA SER A 283 -7.93 -17.81 10.69
C SER A 283 -8.71 -18.11 11.98
N GLU A 284 -9.67 -19.03 11.89
CA GLU A 284 -10.38 -19.55 13.06
C GLU A 284 -9.41 -20.15 14.08
N ARG A 285 -8.38 -20.87 13.62
CA ARG A 285 -7.31 -21.43 14.46
C ARG A 285 -6.64 -20.39 15.36
N ILE A 286 -6.40 -19.18 14.83
CA ILE A 286 -5.80 -18.10 15.62
C ILE A 286 -6.86 -17.53 16.56
N TYR A 287 -8.08 -17.26 16.07
CA TYR A 287 -9.16 -16.72 16.86
C TYR A 287 -9.51 -17.59 18.10
N GLU A 288 -9.55 -18.92 17.93
CA GLU A 288 -9.78 -19.87 19.02
C GLU A 288 -8.75 -19.74 20.16
N GLY A 289 -7.53 -19.32 19.85
CA GLY A 289 -6.50 -19.04 20.87
C GLY A 289 -6.92 -17.92 21.85
N PHE A 290 -7.78 -17.02 21.43
CA PHE A 290 -8.28 -15.90 22.25
C PHE A 290 -9.60 -16.18 22.96
N LEU A 291 -10.21 -17.34 22.70
CA LEU A 291 -11.39 -17.76 23.43
C LEU A 291 -11.01 -18.24 24.83
N GLY A 292 -11.62 -17.67 25.84
CA GLY A 292 -11.36 -18.04 27.23
C GLY A 292 -12.38 -17.44 28.18
N ARG A 293 -12.34 -17.91 29.43
CA ARG A 293 -13.14 -17.30 30.50
C ARG A 293 -12.49 -15.97 30.92
N PRO A 294 -13.23 -15.06 31.58
CA PRO A 294 -12.69 -13.78 32.03
C PRO A 294 -11.44 -13.87 32.92
N ASP A 295 -11.34 -14.95 33.71
CA ASP A 295 -10.21 -15.22 34.61
C ASP A 295 -8.97 -15.75 33.87
N GLU A 296 -9.08 -16.20 32.63
CA GLU A 296 -7.96 -16.71 31.83
C GLU A 296 -7.17 -15.61 31.11
N LEU A 297 -7.65 -14.37 31.12
CA LEU A 297 -7.01 -13.18 30.54
C LEU A 297 -6.54 -13.37 29.09
N ARG A 298 -7.36 -14.03 28.27
CA ARG A 298 -7.08 -14.25 26.84
C ARG A 298 -7.53 -13.09 25.95
N THR A 299 -8.07 -12.03 26.53
CA THR A 299 -8.54 -10.86 25.81
C THR A 299 -7.42 -10.23 24.99
N PHE A 300 -7.70 -9.91 23.74
CA PHE A 300 -6.81 -9.09 22.91
C PHE A 300 -7.00 -7.61 23.27
N PHE A 301 -6.14 -7.10 24.15
CA PHE A 301 -6.19 -5.70 24.59
C PHE A 301 -5.62 -4.76 23.54
N HIS A 302 -6.37 -4.52 22.49
CA HIS A 302 -6.08 -3.58 21.41
C HIS A 302 -7.37 -3.02 20.83
N GLY A 303 -7.32 -1.79 20.36
CA GLY A 303 -8.43 -1.08 19.72
C GLY A 303 -8.18 0.42 19.76
N HIS A 304 -9.00 1.16 19.06
CA HIS A 304 -9.01 2.61 19.08
C HIS A 304 -10.46 3.13 18.94
N THR A 305 -10.65 4.43 19.19
CA THR A 305 -11.99 5.03 19.21
C THR A 305 -12.80 4.74 17.96
N PHE A 306 -12.18 4.82 16.77
CA PHE A 306 -12.85 4.68 15.48
C PHE A 306 -12.79 3.27 14.88
N THR A 307 -12.45 2.25 15.66
CA THR A 307 -12.46 0.84 15.21
C THR A 307 -13.76 0.50 14.50
N GLY A 308 -13.67 0.07 13.24
CA GLY A 308 -14.84 -0.31 12.44
C GLY A 308 -15.80 0.85 12.15
N ASN A 309 -15.26 2.08 11.93
CA ASN A 309 -16.09 3.26 11.67
C ASN A 309 -17.19 2.98 10.64
N PRO A 310 -18.48 3.29 10.92
CA PRO A 310 -19.61 2.97 10.04
C PRO A 310 -19.49 3.57 8.64
N LEU A 311 -18.98 4.80 8.49
CA LEU A 311 -18.79 5.45 7.19
C LEU A 311 -17.71 4.75 6.37
N GLY A 312 -16.58 4.40 7.02
CA GLY A 312 -15.51 3.62 6.38
C GLY A 312 -16.00 2.23 5.96
N CYS A 313 -16.79 1.57 6.80
CA CYS A 313 -17.38 0.27 6.46
C CYS A 313 -18.39 0.38 5.31
N ALA A 314 -19.23 1.41 5.26
CA ALA A 314 -20.15 1.65 4.15
C ALA A 314 -19.38 1.88 2.82
N ALA A 315 -18.33 2.69 2.86
CA ALA A 315 -17.44 2.87 1.71
C ALA A 315 -16.80 1.55 1.25
N GLY A 316 -16.32 0.73 2.20
CA GLY A 316 -15.75 -0.58 1.90
C GLY A 316 -16.77 -1.54 1.27
N ILE A 317 -18.00 -1.60 1.80
CA ILE A 317 -19.09 -2.41 1.23
C ILE A 317 -19.36 -1.97 -0.22
N ALA A 318 -19.54 -0.66 -0.45
CA ALA A 318 -19.81 -0.13 -1.78
C ALA A 318 -18.64 -0.38 -2.75
N THR A 319 -17.40 -0.30 -2.27
CA THR A 319 -16.19 -0.65 -3.05
C THR A 319 -16.23 -2.11 -3.50
N LEU A 320 -16.50 -3.06 -2.61
CA LEU A 320 -16.58 -4.48 -2.96
C LEU A 320 -17.75 -4.77 -3.91
N GLN A 321 -18.92 -4.16 -3.69
CA GLN A 321 -20.06 -4.27 -4.60
C GLN A 321 -19.75 -3.70 -5.99
N THR A 322 -18.96 -2.64 -6.07
CA THR A 322 -18.54 -2.07 -7.34
C THR A 322 -17.56 -2.99 -8.08
N PHE A 323 -16.65 -3.66 -7.38
CA PHE A 323 -15.81 -4.72 -7.97
C PHE A 323 -16.64 -5.79 -8.69
N GLU A 324 -17.68 -6.29 -8.03
CA GLU A 324 -18.59 -7.31 -8.58
C GLU A 324 -19.39 -6.76 -9.77
N ARG A 325 -20.10 -5.64 -9.56
CA ARG A 325 -21.03 -5.06 -10.54
C ARG A 325 -20.33 -4.62 -11.82
N GLU A 326 -19.14 -4.03 -11.71
CA GLU A 326 -18.41 -3.49 -12.83
C GLU A 326 -17.37 -4.47 -13.37
N ARG A 327 -17.25 -5.64 -12.75
CA ARG A 327 -16.26 -6.66 -13.11
C ARG A 327 -14.86 -6.05 -13.19
N THR A 328 -14.47 -5.29 -12.14
CA THR A 328 -13.26 -4.46 -12.15
C THR A 328 -12.00 -5.29 -12.35
N LEU A 329 -11.91 -6.48 -11.75
CA LEU A 329 -10.74 -7.36 -11.92
C LEU A 329 -10.60 -7.79 -13.37
N GLU A 330 -11.63 -8.37 -13.97
CA GLU A 330 -11.59 -8.84 -15.35
C GLU A 330 -11.31 -7.71 -16.34
N ARG A 331 -11.88 -6.52 -16.09
CA ARG A 331 -11.63 -5.33 -16.92
C ARG A 331 -10.24 -4.73 -16.72
N SER A 332 -9.55 -5.04 -15.64
CA SER A 332 -8.18 -4.58 -15.41
C SER A 332 -7.13 -5.41 -16.18
N LEU A 333 -7.38 -6.68 -16.46
CA LEU A 333 -6.43 -7.56 -17.13
C LEU A 333 -5.94 -7.03 -18.49
N PRO A 334 -6.82 -6.66 -19.45
CA PRO A 334 -6.36 -6.09 -20.72
C PRO A 334 -5.65 -4.75 -20.56
N LYS A 335 -5.92 -4.00 -19.48
CA LYS A 335 -5.21 -2.76 -19.16
C LYS A 335 -3.80 -3.01 -18.62
N ILE A 336 -3.61 -4.07 -17.87
CA ILE A 336 -2.28 -4.53 -17.44
C ILE A 336 -1.43 -4.90 -18.67
N GLU A 337 -1.99 -5.64 -19.62
CA GLU A 337 -1.32 -5.98 -20.88
C GLU A 337 -1.01 -4.75 -21.73
N LEU A 338 -1.95 -3.81 -21.81
CA LEU A 338 -1.72 -2.51 -22.46
C LEU A 338 -0.58 -1.75 -21.79
N LEU A 339 -0.56 -1.66 -20.46
CA LEU A 339 0.48 -0.98 -19.71
C LEU A 339 1.85 -1.61 -19.98
N THR A 340 1.95 -2.94 -19.96
CA THR A 340 3.20 -3.66 -20.26
C THR A 340 3.71 -3.31 -21.66
N ARG A 341 2.83 -3.31 -22.67
CA ARG A 341 3.19 -2.96 -24.03
C ARG A 341 3.65 -1.51 -24.15
N LEU A 342 2.90 -0.56 -23.58
CA LEU A 342 3.24 0.86 -23.62
C LEU A 342 4.58 1.16 -22.94
N LEU A 343 4.87 0.53 -21.81
CA LEU A 343 6.15 0.64 -21.13
C LEU A 343 7.31 0.13 -22.01
N ALA A 344 7.12 -1.03 -22.63
CA ALA A 344 8.13 -1.62 -23.53
C ALA A 344 8.37 -0.76 -24.78
N GLU A 345 7.32 -0.18 -25.35
CA GLU A 345 7.40 0.60 -26.58
C GLU A 345 7.93 2.03 -26.38
N ARG A 346 7.55 2.69 -25.27
CA ARG A 346 7.78 4.13 -25.09
C ARG A 346 8.79 4.47 -23.99
N VAL A 347 8.92 3.64 -22.97
CA VAL A 347 9.76 3.95 -21.79
C VAL A 347 11.07 3.18 -21.85
N ALA A 348 11.04 1.89 -22.09
CA ALA A 348 12.23 1.05 -22.11
C ALA A 348 13.32 1.50 -23.11
N PRO A 349 13.01 2.09 -24.28
CA PRO A 349 14.04 2.55 -25.22
C PRO A 349 14.74 3.86 -24.79
N LEU A 350 14.27 4.55 -23.73
CA LEU A 350 14.83 5.84 -23.31
C LEU A 350 16.21 5.65 -22.65
N ALA A 351 17.19 6.43 -23.08
CA ALA A 351 18.57 6.33 -22.62
C ALA A 351 18.75 6.54 -21.10
N GLY A 352 17.83 7.27 -20.47
CA GLY A 352 17.85 7.51 -19.01
C GLY A 352 17.26 6.40 -18.17
N VAL A 353 16.65 5.36 -18.76
CA VAL A 353 15.97 4.28 -18.05
C VAL A 353 16.95 3.11 -17.85
N ALA A 354 17.17 2.73 -16.60
CA ALA A 354 18.03 1.62 -16.21
C ALA A 354 17.26 0.29 -16.10
N ASP A 355 16.02 0.33 -15.55
CA ASP A 355 15.19 -0.86 -15.35
C ASP A 355 13.70 -0.49 -15.28
N ILE A 356 12.84 -1.43 -15.62
CA ILE A 356 11.39 -1.32 -15.47
C ILE A 356 10.87 -2.56 -14.76
N ARG A 357 10.28 -2.36 -13.60
CA ARG A 357 9.62 -3.41 -12.81
C ARG A 357 8.12 -3.24 -12.87
N GLN A 358 7.41 -4.33 -13.05
CA GLN A 358 5.95 -4.33 -13.11
C GLN A 358 5.35 -5.57 -12.43
N CYS A 359 4.34 -5.36 -11.59
CA CYS A 359 3.45 -6.39 -11.09
C CYS A 359 2.00 -5.88 -11.18
N GLY A 360 1.29 -6.32 -12.23
CA GLY A 360 -0.04 -5.79 -12.52
C GLY A 360 -0.02 -4.31 -12.88
N LEU A 361 -0.70 -3.48 -12.09
CA LEU A 361 -0.74 -2.01 -12.23
C LEU A 361 0.29 -1.29 -11.34
N MET A 362 1.18 -2.01 -10.69
CA MET A 362 2.26 -1.45 -9.88
C MET A 362 3.54 -1.43 -10.72
N VAL A 363 4.05 -0.23 -11.00
CA VAL A 363 5.21 -0.02 -11.90
C VAL A 363 6.24 0.86 -11.23
N GLY A 364 7.52 0.43 -11.32
CA GLY A 364 8.69 1.24 -11.03
C GLY A 364 9.56 1.39 -12.28
N ILE A 365 9.81 2.62 -12.68
CA ILE A 365 10.72 2.99 -13.76
C ILE A 365 11.99 3.52 -13.09
N GLU A 366 13.02 2.71 -13.03
CA GLU A 366 14.31 3.10 -12.46
C GLU A 366 15.14 3.88 -13.48
N LEU A 367 15.59 5.06 -13.08
CA LEU A 367 16.48 5.89 -13.88
C LEU A 367 17.94 5.58 -13.53
N HIS A 368 18.85 5.82 -14.45
CA HIS A 368 20.26 5.85 -14.10
C HIS A 368 20.50 6.90 -13.01
N PRO A 369 21.40 6.62 -12.04
CA PRO A 369 21.63 7.54 -10.92
C PRO A 369 21.94 8.97 -11.36
N GLY A 370 21.27 9.95 -10.76
CA GLY A 370 21.49 11.37 -11.02
C GLY A 370 20.92 12.27 -9.93
N ASP A 371 21.40 13.51 -9.84
CA ASP A 371 21.03 14.43 -8.76
C ASP A 371 19.57 14.90 -8.89
N GLY A 372 18.70 14.36 -8.06
CA GLY A 372 17.29 14.74 -7.98
C GLY A 372 16.47 14.43 -9.24
N LEU A 373 16.91 13.48 -10.08
CA LEU A 373 16.22 13.13 -11.34
C LEU A 373 14.76 12.81 -11.14
N GLY A 374 14.46 11.97 -10.15
CA GLY A 374 13.08 11.59 -9.88
C GLY A 374 12.15 12.79 -9.61
N ASN A 375 12.59 13.76 -8.82
CA ASN A 375 11.81 14.96 -8.53
C ASN A 375 11.63 15.82 -9.78
N ARG A 376 12.67 15.99 -10.60
CA ARG A 376 12.58 16.78 -11.85
C ARG A 376 11.62 16.14 -12.86
N VAL A 377 11.66 14.80 -12.99
CA VAL A 377 10.71 14.07 -13.84
C VAL A 377 9.26 14.25 -13.35
N THR A 378 9.01 14.18 -12.05
CA THR A 378 7.66 14.39 -11.51
C THR A 378 7.15 15.81 -11.70
N GLN A 379 8.03 16.81 -11.58
CA GLN A 379 7.68 18.20 -11.90
C GLN A 379 7.39 18.38 -13.41
N ALA A 380 8.16 17.74 -14.29
CA ALA A 380 7.92 17.75 -15.74
C ALA A 380 6.58 17.07 -16.09
N ALA A 381 6.26 15.95 -15.43
CA ALA A 381 4.98 15.27 -15.61
C ALA A 381 3.80 16.13 -15.13
N ARG A 382 3.95 16.84 -14.01
CA ARG A 382 2.94 17.76 -13.50
C ARG A 382 2.63 18.87 -14.51
N ARG A 383 3.66 19.50 -15.11
CA ARG A 383 3.47 20.50 -16.18
C ARG A 383 2.72 19.94 -17.40
N ARG A 384 2.76 18.63 -17.62
CA ARG A 384 2.07 17.92 -18.71
C ARG A 384 0.71 17.37 -18.32
N GLY A 385 0.27 17.62 -17.08
CA GLY A 385 -1.05 17.21 -16.59
C GLY A 385 -1.08 15.77 -16.03
N ALA A 386 -0.03 15.32 -15.34
CA ALA A 386 -0.05 14.08 -14.58
C ALA A 386 0.63 14.23 -13.21
N VAL A 387 0.04 13.62 -12.19
CA VAL A 387 0.65 13.45 -10.86
C VAL A 387 1.25 12.05 -10.80
N ILE A 388 2.57 11.99 -10.76
CA ILE A 388 3.36 10.76 -10.54
C ILE A 388 4.28 10.98 -9.35
N ARG A 389 4.90 9.94 -8.82
CA ARG A 389 5.69 10.04 -7.58
C ARG A 389 7.09 9.44 -7.78
N PRO A 390 8.15 10.08 -7.26
CA PRO A 390 9.48 9.48 -7.20
C PRO A 390 9.68 8.73 -5.87
N LEU A 391 10.50 7.68 -5.93
CA LEU A 391 11.20 7.12 -4.77
C LEU A 391 12.69 7.12 -5.11
N GLY A 392 13.41 8.17 -4.71
CA GLY A 392 14.76 8.42 -5.22
C GLY A 392 14.74 8.57 -6.74
N ASP A 393 15.50 7.73 -7.43
CA ASP A 393 15.57 7.71 -8.90
C ASP A 393 14.57 6.74 -9.55
N VAL A 394 13.60 6.19 -8.79
CA VAL A 394 12.54 5.34 -9.32
C VAL A 394 11.24 6.15 -9.46
N ILE A 395 10.74 6.26 -10.68
CA ILE A 395 9.42 6.86 -10.96
C ILE A 395 8.35 5.80 -10.81
N LEU A 396 7.35 6.09 -9.99
CA LEU A 396 6.24 5.18 -9.73
C LEU A 396 5.02 5.53 -10.58
N LEU A 397 4.46 4.52 -11.23
CA LEU A 397 3.11 4.55 -11.78
C LEU A 397 2.27 3.49 -11.07
N MET A 398 1.11 3.90 -10.60
CA MET A 398 0.14 3.01 -9.96
C MET A 398 -1.28 3.47 -10.32
N PRO A 399 -1.65 3.37 -11.60
CA PRO A 399 -2.95 3.81 -12.09
C PRO A 399 -4.08 3.02 -11.41
N ALA A 400 -5.24 3.67 -11.25
CA ALA A 400 -6.41 3.01 -10.68
C ALA A 400 -6.89 1.86 -11.59
N PRO A 401 -7.32 0.71 -11.05
CA PRO A 401 -7.90 -0.38 -11.85
C PRO A 401 -9.06 0.08 -12.75
N ALA A 402 -9.78 1.11 -12.34
CA ALA A 402 -10.85 1.72 -13.14
C ALA A 402 -10.38 2.65 -14.26
N MET A 403 -9.08 3.07 -14.28
CA MET A 403 -8.56 4.01 -15.28
C MET A 403 -8.89 3.56 -16.72
N ALA A 404 -9.35 4.47 -17.56
CA ALA A 404 -9.65 4.19 -18.96
C ALA A 404 -8.36 3.88 -19.75
N PRO A 405 -8.41 3.03 -20.79
CA PRO A 405 -7.24 2.74 -21.63
C PRO A 405 -6.59 3.99 -22.24
N GLU A 406 -7.39 4.98 -22.61
CA GLU A 406 -6.94 6.25 -23.19
C GLU A 406 -6.17 7.10 -22.19
N ASP A 407 -6.63 7.16 -20.94
CA ASP A 407 -5.92 7.85 -19.84
C ASP A 407 -4.64 7.12 -19.46
N LEU A 408 -4.64 5.79 -19.52
CA LEU A 408 -3.45 4.97 -19.29
C LEU A 408 -2.39 5.22 -20.36
N ASP A 409 -2.79 5.25 -21.64
CA ASP A 409 -1.91 5.59 -22.77
C ASP A 409 -1.29 6.98 -22.59
N ARG A 410 -2.13 7.96 -22.25
CA ARG A 410 -1.70 9.34 -21.99
C ARG A 410 -0.75 9.43 -20.78
N LEU A 411 -1.04 8.72 -19.70
CA LEU A 411 -0.18 8.69 -18.51
C LEU A 411 1.23 8.20 -18.85
N VAL A 412 1.32 7.08 -19.60
CA VAL A 412 2.62 6.52 -20.00
C VAL A 412 3.34 7.45 -20.96
N ALA A 413 2.64 8.09 -21.89
CA ALA A 413 3.22 9.09 -22.80
C ALA A 413 3.81 10.27 -22.00
N ILE A 414 3.06 10.83 -21.05
CA ILE A 414 3.54 11.93 -20.19
C ILE A 414 4.77 11.49 -19.38
N ALA A 415 4.77 10.30 -18.82
CA ALA A 415 5.92 9.79 -18.08
C ALA A 415 7.15 9.67 -18.98
N ALA A 416 7.01 9.07 -20.17
CA ALA A 416 8.08 8.93 -21.15
C ALA A 416 8.67 10.28 -21.59
N ASP A 417 7.79 11.24 -21.99
CA ASP A 417 8.19 12.58 -22.42
C ASP A 417 8.91 13.34 -21.28
N SER A 418 8.48 13.15 -20.05
CA SER A 418 9.08 13.79 -18.87
C SER A 418 10.45 13.23 -18.56
N VAL A 419 10.64 11.92 -18.68
CA VAL A 419 11.97 11.27 -18.56
C VAL A 419 12.90 11.78 -19.68
N ALA A 420 12.43 11.75 -20.93
CA ALA A 420 13.23 12.22 -22.08
C ALA A 420 13.68 13.69 -21.95
N GLU A 421 12.77 14.59 -21.52
CA GLU A 421 13.09 16.01 -21.30
C GLU A 421 14.20 16.19 -20.26
N VAL A 422 14.05 15.52 -19.11
CA VAL A 422 14.97 15.70 -17.98
C VAL A 422 16.35 15.13 -18.28
N VAL A 423 16.41 13.94 -18.89
CA VAL A 423 17.68 13.31 -19.30
C VAL A 423 18.41 14.13 -20.36
N ALA A 424 17.70 14.61 -21.40
CA ALA A 424 18.30 15.46 -22.43
C ALA A 424 18.81 16.82 -21.87
N GLY A 425 18.21 17.31 -20.78
CA GLY A 425 18.67 18.49 -20.06
C GLY A 425 20.01 18.27 -19.32
N GLU A 426 20.23 17.08 -18.76
CA GLU A 426 21.48 16.70 -18.09
C GLU A 426 22.66 16.59 -19.07
N ASP A 427 22.43 15.94 -20.21
CA ASP A 427 23.49 15.81 -21.25
C ASP A 427 24.02 17.18 -21.69
N ARG A 428 23.13 18.18 -21.82
CA ARG A 428 23.52 19.54 -22.18
C ARG A 428 24.27 20.27 -21.05
N ALA A 429 23.91 20.08 -19.80
CA ALA A 429 24.59 20.69 -18.65
C ALA A 429 26.01 20.10 -18.47
N THR A 430 26.15 18.79 -18.64
CA THR A 430 27.41 18.09 -18.54
C THR A 430 28.40 18.53 -19.66
N LEU A 431 27.89 18.71 -20.88
CA LEU A 431 28.69 19.20 -22.02
C LEU A 431 29.10 20.69 -21.88
N SER A 432 28.28 21.51 -21.24
CA SER A 432 28.56 22.94 -21.02
C SER A 432 29.46 23.20 -19.81
N GLY A 433 29.53 22.28 -18.83
CA GLY A 433 30.44 22.38 -17.68
C GLY A 433 31.85 21.82 -17.91
N ALA A 434 32.07 21.16 -19.05
CA ALA A 434 33.36 20.61 -19.46
C ALA A 434 34.13 21.52 -20.46
N ALA A 435 33.61 22.71 -20.79
CA ALA A 435 34.23 23.73 -21.63
C ALA A 435 34.63 24.93 -20.76
#